data_60cdae3af00aaa2dadb30c140b36005e
#
_entry.id   60cdae3af00aaa2dadb30c140b36005e
#
_cell.length_a   1.000
_cell.length_b   1.000
_cell.length_c   1.000
_cell.angle_alpha   90.00
_cell.angle_beta   90.00
_cell.angle_gamma   90.00
#
_symmetry.space_group_name_H-M   'P 1'
#
loop_
_entity.id
_entity.type
_entity.pdbx_description
1 polymer ?
#
loop_
_entity_poly.entity_id
_entity_poly.type
_entity_poly.pdbx_seq_one_letter_code
_entity_poly.pdbx_strand_id
1 'polypeptide(L)'
;MVPYLQDRGYLTTSGAALDGITIEDASRRNTNLKVLCRRGTSYFLKQARDSDGAAHLAHEASIYRILLADARRDSVRRCVPRLIGYDPIAHVLVTELMAKSHDLREHHARQRRCPVALSMAVARALATVHRFPITSDLAPTGSPGPPWIFRLHRPGLRQWRGLSGASLKAIEIIQGSAEFCRLLDGLGQEWRSDTLIHFDARWDNCIVPDSSAPRYTTGLRIVDWELAGLGDACWDTGSVMADYLSLWRASVLLVDDQAAEQATGDGLRQLERIQPAMRAFWNTYVKCMRHEPALANELLVRTARFTAVRLLQTAVEATQISPEITSGIVGSLQLSLSMLQRPVETIAHLLGIRPTVSSR
;
A
#
# COMPACT_ATOMS: atom_id res chain seq x y z
N MET A 1 -2.80 15.78 -24.92
CA MET A 1 -1.69 15.37 -24.01
C MET A 1 -0.32 15.47 -24.67
N VAL A 2 -0.09 14.90 -25.88
CA VAL A 2 1.21 15.07 -26.60
C VAL A 2 1.59 16.54 -26.77
N PRO A 3 0.71 17.44 -27.24
CA PRO A 3 1.02 18.87 -27.31
C PRO A 3 1.46 19.45 -25.96
N TYR A 4 0.76 19.11 -24.86
CA TYR A 4 1.13 19.56 -23.52
C TYR A 4 2.58 19.15 -23.15
N LEU A 5 2.96 17.90 -23.45
CA LEU A 5 4.32 17.40 -23.17
C LEU A 5 5.36 18.08 -24.05
N GLN A 6 5.01 18.44 -25.29
CA GLN A 6 5.87 19.20 -26.20
C GLN A 6 6.04 20.64 -25.74
N ASP A 7 4.95 21.33 -25.40
CA ASP A 7 4.95 22.71 -24.90
C ASP A 7 5.77 22.86 -23.61
N ARG A 8 5.79 21.81 -22.77
CA ARG A 8 6.59 21.75 -21.55
C ARG A 8 8.02 21.27 -21.78
N GLY A 9 8.42 20.94 -23.02
CA GLY A 9 9.75 20.45 -23.37
C GLY A 9 10.08 19.04 -22.89
N TYR A 10 9.07 18.26 -22.46
CA TYR A 10 9.25 16.86 -22.07
C TYR A 10 9.38 15.92 -23.28
N LEU A 11 8.85 16.33 -24.41
CA LEU A 11 8.99 15.64 -25.69
C LEU A 11 9.52 16.62 -26.74
N THR A 12 10.53 16.20 -27.51
CA THR A 12 11.00 16.98 -28.67
C THR A 12 10.06 16.78 -29.86
N THR A 13 9.89 17.80 -30.69
CA THR A 13 9.02 17.78 -31.88
C THR A 13 9.45 16.70 -32.88
N SER A 14 10.75 16.48 -33.02
CA SER A 14 11.34 15.41 -33.86
C SER A 14 11.13 14.02 -33.25
N GLY A 15 11.12 13.90 -31.92
CA GLY A 15 10.91 12.64 -31.22
C GLY A 15 9.47 12.13 -31.31
N ALA A 16 8.49 13.03 -31.29
CA ALA A 16 7.07 12.67 -31.32
C ALA A 16 6.63 11.99 -32.63
N ALA A 17 7.22 12.39 -33.76
CA ALA A 17 6.84 11.87 -35.09
C ALA A 17 7.65 10.63 -35.51
N LEU A 18 8.86 10.43 -34.99
CA LEU A 18 9.81 9.43 -35.48
C LEU A 18 10.13 8.31 -34.48
N ASP A 19 9.90 8.48 -33.15
CA ASP A 19 10.43 7.59 -32.12
C ASP A 19 9.39 6.65 -31.48
N GLY A 20 8.18 6.56 -32.05
CA GLY A 20 7.16 5.62 -31.56
C GLY A 20 6.74 5.86 -30.11
N ILE A 21 5.95 6.92 -29.89
CA ILE A 21 5.29 7.17 -28.59
C ILE A 21 4.03 6.33 -28.53
N THR A 22 3.86 5.56 -27.47
CA THR A 22 2.61 4.88 -27.14
C THR A 22 2.01 5.53 -25.91
N ILE A 23 0.72 5.87 -25.96
CA ILE A 23 -0.03 6.40 -24.83
C ILE A 23 -1.05 5.34 -24.42
N GLU A 24 -0.98 4.94 -23.16
CA GLU A 24 -1.91 3.99 -22.56
C GLU A 24 -2.74 4.72 -21.49
N ASP A 25 -4.05 4.53 -21.52
CA ASP A 25 -4.95 5.02 -20.48
C ASP A 25 -4.88 4.09 -19.26
N ALA A 26 -4.51 4.68 -18.11
CA ALA A 26 -4.48 4.02 -16.81
C ALA A 26 -5.41 4.75 -15.81
N SER A 27 -6.41 5.46 -16.33
CA SER A 27 -7.30 6.31 -15.55
C SER A 27 -8.13 5.50 -14.55
N ARG A 28 -8.25 6.05 -13.34
CA ARG A 28 -9.15 5.58 -12.27
C ARG A 28 -9.90 6.79 -11.71
N ARG A 29 -9.53 7.27 -10.53
CA ARG A 29 -10.05 8.51 -9.92
C ARG A 29 -9.61 9.75 -10.69
N ASN A 30 -8.34 9.85 -11.01
CA ASN A 30 -7.75 10.89 -11.85
C ASN A 30 -7.65 10.39 -13.31
N THR A 31 -7.44 11.30 -14.25
CA THR A 31 -7.00 10.94 -15.60
C THR A 31 -5.51 10.59 -15.53
N ASN A 32 -5.18 9.31 -15.69
CA ASN A 32 -3.83 8.80 -15.61
C ASN A 32 -3.40 8.27 -16.96
N LEU A 33 -2.24 8.71 -17.44
CA LEU A 33 -1.69 8.30 -18.73
C LEU A 33 -0.27 7.80 -18.58
N LYS A 34 0.01 6.65 -19.19
CA LYS A 34 1.37 6.16 -19.40
C LYS A 34 1.84 6.60 -20.77
N VAL A 35 2.91 7.37 -20.84
CA VAL A 35 3.54 7.82 -22.07
C VAL A 35 4.83 7.05 -22.24
N LEU A 36 4.79 6.01 -23.05
CA LEU A 36 5.91 5.13 -23.35
C LEU A 36 6.70 5.68 -24.53
N CYS A 37 7.94 6.03 -24.30
CA CYS A 37 8.88 6.49 -25.33
C CYS A 37 9.81 5.34 -25.71
N ARG A 38 9.96 5.08 -27.01
CA ARG A 38 10.88 4.04 -27.51
C ARG A 38 12.34 4.38 -27.17
N ARG A 39 12.67 5.66 -27.12
CA ARG A 39 13.97 6.20 -26.71
C ARG A 39 13.76 7.29 -25.67
N GLY A 40 14.67 7.36 -24.68
CA GLY A 40 14.63 8.38 -23.64
C GLY A 40 13.72 8.02 -22.47
N THR A 41 13.23 9.03 -21.77
CA THR A 41 12.42 8.88 -20.56
C THR A 41 10.97 8.66 -20.93
N SER A 42 10.34 7.65 -20.35
CA SER A 42 8.89 7.45 -20.36
C SER A 42 8.26 8.18 -19.17
N TYR A 43 7.00 8.60 -19.30
CA TYR A 43 6.34 9.46 -18.32
C TYR A 43 5.05 8.83 -17.82
N PHE A 44 4.74 9.05 -16.54
CA PHE A 44 3.43 8.83 -15.97
C PHE A 44 2.82 10.19 -15.61
N LEU A 45 1.64 10.45 -16.16
CA LEU A 45 0.91 11.69 -15.94
C LEU A 45 -0.34 11.41 -15.14
N LYS A 46 -0.58 12.22 -14.11
CA LYS A 46 -1.85 12.29 -13.38
C LYS A 46 -2.44 13.67 -13.59
N GLN A 47 -3.70 13.76 -14.04
CA GLN A 47 -4.45 15.01 -14.14
C GLN A 47 -5.70 14.94 -13.29
N ALA A 48 -5.89 15.93 -12.43
CA ALA A 48 -7.09 16.04 -11.60
C ALA A 48 -8.34 16.25 -12.44
N ARG A 49 -9.45 15.67 -12.00
CA ARG A 49 -10.79 15.86 -12.61
C ARG A 49 -11.65 16.86 -11.83
N ASP A 50 -11.31 17.10 -10.57
CA ASP A 50 -12.04 17.96 -9.65
C ASP A 50 -11.09 18.65 -8.66
N SER A 51 -11.65 19.51 -7.81
CA SER A 51 -10.89 20.27 -6.81
C SER A 51 -10.20 19.38 -5.77
N ASP A 52 -10.84 18.27 -5.36
CA ASP A 52 -10.28 17.35 -4.39
C ASP A 52 -9.08 16.60 -4.98
N GLY A 53 -9.20 16.14 -6.22
CA GLY A 53 -8.10 15.56 -6.98
C GLY A 53 -6.95 16.56 -7.18
N ALA A 54 -7.24 17.85 -7.45
CA ALA A 54 -6.23 18.89 -7.57
C ALA A 54 -5.46 19.09 -6.26
N ALA A 55 -6.14 19.10 -5.12
CA ALA A 55 -5.51 19.20 -3.79
C ALA A 55 -4.62 17.99 -3.51
N HIS A 56 -5.08 16.76 -3.82
CA HIS A 56 -4.29 15.55 -3.67
C HIS A 56 -3.04 15.54 -4.55
N LEU A 57 -3.14 15.96 -5.82
CA LEU A 57 -1.97 16.04 -6.70
C LEU A 57 -0.97 17.12 -6.28
N ALA A 58 -1.45 18.26 -5.77
CA ALA A 58 -0.59 19.28 -5.20
C ALA A 58 0.17 18.76 -3.96
N HIS A 59 -0.52 18.03 -3.09
CA HIS A 59 0.07 17.37 -1.93
C HIS A 59 1.10 16.31 -2.37
N GLU A 60 0.74 15.42 -3.30
CA GLU A 60 1.66 14.40 -3.84
C GLU A 60 2.93 15.05 -4.42
N ALA A 61 2.78 16.13 -5.18
CA ALA A 61 3.92 16.89 -5.71
C ALA A 61 4.82 17.48 -4.61
N SER A 62 4.24 17.96 -3.51
CA SER A 62 5.00 18.47 -2.35
C SER A 62 5.80 17.36 -1.67
N ILE A 63 5.20 16.19 -1.47
CA ILE A 63 5.88 15.02 -0.91
C ILE A 63 7.05 14.58 -1.80
N TYR A 64 6.86 14.49 -3.13
CA TYR A 64 7.96 14.19 -4.05
C TYR A 64 9.11 15.20 -3.92
N ARG A 65 8.80 16.52 -3.84
CA ARG A 65 9.82 17.55 -3.68
C ARG A 65 10.61 17.36 -2.39
N ILE A 66 9.94 17.12 -1.27
CA ILE A 66 10.57 16.89 0.03
C ILE A 66 11.48 15.64 -0.01
N LEU A 67 10.96 14.52 -0.51
CA LEU A 67 11.69 13.26 -0.60
C LEU A 67 12.93 13.35 -1.49
N LEU A 68 12.89 14.16 -2.56
CA LEU A 68 13.92 14.25 -3.59
C LEU A 68 14.81 15.48 -3.45
N ALA A 69 14.54 16.39 -2.49
CA ALA A 69 15.27 17.65 -2.33
C ALA A 69 16.77 17.45 -2.05
N ASP A 70 17.14 16.47 -1.22
CA ASP A 70 18.55 16.23 -0.86
C ASP A 70 19.20 15.22 -1.82
N ALA A 71 20.10 15.72 -2.66
CA ALA A 71 20.85 14.91 -3.62
C ALA A 71 21.70 13.80 -2.94
N ARG A 72 22.08 13.99 -1.68
CA ARG A 72 22.87 13.03 -0.90
C ARG A 72 22.07 11.82 -0.41
N ARG A 73 20.72 11.85 -0.52
CA ARG A 73 19.82 10.77 -0.12
C ARG A 73 19.54 9.81 -1.27
N ASP A 74 20.58 9.26 -1.82
CA ASP A 74 20.55 8.32 -2.94
C ASP A 74 19.63 7.11 -2.67
N SER A 75 19.49 6.69 -1.40
CA SER A 75 18.60 5.58 -1.00
C SER A 75 17.14 5.88 -1.27
N VAL A 76 16.65 7.11 -0.98
CA VAL A 76 15.27 7.52 -1.25
C VAL A 76 15.02 7.59 -2.75
N ARG A 77 15.95 8.17 -3.51
CA ARG A 77 15.87 8.26 -4.99
C ARG A 77 15.79 6.90 -5.68
N ARG A 78 16.31 5.85 -5.02
CA ARG A 78 16.25 4.48 -5.54
C ARG A 78 14.91 3.80 -5.31
N CYS A 79 14.07 4.28 -4.41
CA CYS A 79 12.76 3.66 -4.11
C CYS A 79 11.57 4.56 -4.42
N VAL A 80 11.80 5.77 -4.95
CA VAL A 80 10.75 6.73 -5.34
C VAL A 80 10.98 7.13 -6.81
N PRO A 81 9.94 7.24 -7.64
CA PRO A 81 10.08 7.74 -9.01
C PRO A 81 10.61 9.18 -9.02
N ARG A 82 11.34 9.54 -10.07
CA ARG A 82 11.78 10.91 -10.25
C ARG A 82 10.58 11.81 -10.58
N LEU A 83 10.42 12.89 -9.82
CA LEU A 83 9.51 13.97 -10.19
C LEU A 83 10.06 14.71 -11.41
N ILE A 84 9.28 14.78 -12.46
CA ILE A 84 9.60 15.54 -13.68
C ILE A 84 9.05 16.95 -13.56
N GLY A 85 7.77 17.10 -13.12
CA GLY A 85 7.16 18.38 -12.89
C GLY A 85 5.75 18.31 -12.33
N TYR A 86 5.29 19.45 -11.83
CA TYR A 86 3.90 19.65 -11.44
C TYR A 86 3.42 21.01 -11.98
N ASP A 87 2.32 20.99 -12.69
CA ASP A 87 1.64 22.18 -13.21
C ASP A 87 0.45 22.51 -12.31
N PRO A 88 0.53 23.60 -11.50
CA PRO A 88 -0.54 23.96 -10.59
C PRO A 88 -1.76 24.59 -11.30
N ILE A 89 -1.63 25.01 -12.56
CA ILE A 89 -2.73 25.60 -13.34
C ILE A 89 -3.54 24.50 -14.01
N ALA A 90 -2.86 23.58 -14.70
CA ALA A 90 -3.49 22.44 -15.35
C ALA A 90 -3.76 21.26 -14.39
N HIS A 91 -3.30 21.34 -13.15
CA HIS A 91 -3.34 20.28 -12.14
C HIS A 91 -2.80 18.94 -12.68
N VAL A 92 -1.61 19.00 -13.31
CA VAL A 92 -0.95 17.84 -13.91
C VAL A 92 0.35 17.55 -13.17
N LEU A 93 0.44 16.34 -12.64
CA LEU A 93 1.66 15.77 -12.06
C LEU A 93 2.32 14.86 -13.08
N VAL A 94 3.62 15.04 -13.31
CA VAL A 94 4.43 14.21 -14.22
C VAL A 94 5.57 13.59 -13.47
N THR A 95 5.63 12.26 -13.49
CA THR A 95 6.73 11.48 -12.93
C THR A 95 7.38 10.59 -13.99
N GLU A 96 8.58 10.10 -13.71
CA GLU A 96 9.22 9.08 -14.52
C GLU A 96 8.41 7.79 -14.49
N LEU A 97 8.13 7.23 -15.65
CA LEU A 97 7.53 5.91 -15.80
C LEU A 97 8.61 4.85 -15.97
N MET A 98 8.56 3.82 -15.16
CA MET A 98 9.38 2.64 -15.35
C MET A 98 8.80 1.80 -16.50
N ALA A 99 9.42 1.86 -17.66
CA ALA A 99 9.04 1.00 -18.78
C ALA A 99 9.32 -0.48 -18.44
N LYS A 100 8.49 -1.39 -18.97
CA LYS A 100 8.58 -2.85 -18.71
C LYS A 100 8.56 -3.16 -17.20
N SER A 101 7.58 -2.62 -16.52
CA SER A 101 7.31 -2.84 -15.11
C SER A 101 5.83 -3.10 -14.88
N HIS A 102 5.51 -3.69 -13.75
CA HIS A 102 4.15 -3.92 -13.28
C HIS A 102 4.10 -3.74 -11.76
N ASP A 103 2.93 -3.63 -11.19
CA ASP A 103 2.79 -3.59 -9.76
C ASP A 103 3.08 -4.97 -9.12
N LEU A 104 3.34 -4.97 -7.82
CA LEU A 104 3.72 -6.19 -7.11
C LEU A 104 2.55 -7.19 -7.00
N ARG A 105 1.30 -6.74 -7.00
CA ARG A 105 0.11 -7.60 -7.00
C ARG A 105 0.04 -8.38 -8.32
N GLU A 106 0.15 -7.68 -9.44
CA GLU A 106 0.19 -8.29 -10.76
C GLU A 106 1.37 -9.25 -10.90
N HIS A 107 2.54 -8.86 -10.35
CA HIS A 107 3.73 -9.72 -10.33
C HIS A 107 3.45 -11.05 -9.62
N HIS A 108 2.89 -11.01 -8.41
CA HIS A 108 2.61 -12.21 -7.64
C HIS A 108 1.52 -13.08 -8.29
N ALA A 109 0.50 -12.45 -8.89
CA ALA A 109 -0.54 -13.16 -9.63
C ALA A 109 0.02 -13.90 -10.85
N ARG A 110 0.88 -13.27 -11.65
CA ARG A 110 1.53 -13.86 -12.82
C ARG A 110 2.48 -15.00 -12.45
N GLN A 111 3.28 -14.80 -11.42
CA GLN A 111 4.30 -15.76 -10.99
C GLN A 111 3.74 -16.87 -10.09
N ARG A 112 2.53 -16.71 -9.55
CA ARG A 112 1.91 -17.61 -8.54
C ARG A 112 2.83 -17.91 -7.35
N ARG A 113 3.70 -16.97 -7.00
CA ARG A 113 4.67 -17.07 -5.90
C ARG A 113 5.02 -15.68 -5.35
N CYS A 114 5.45 -15.64 -4.10
CA CYS A 114 5.93 -14.44 -3.41
C CYS A 114 7.44 -14.54 -3.19
N PRO A 115 8.28 -14.03 -4.11
CA PRO A 115 9.73 -14.12 -3.96
C PRO A 115 10.22 -13.37 -2.72
N VAL A 116 10.98 -14.05 -1.87
CA VAL A 116 11.60 -13.49 -0.65
C VAL A 116 12.42 -12.22 -0.97
N ALA A 117 13.14 -12.22 -2.08
CA ALA A 117 13.97 -11.08 -2.49
C ALA A 117 13.15 -9.80 -2.73
N LEU A 118 11.93 -9.91 -3.27
CA LEU A 118 11.02 -8.75 -3.45
C LEU A 118 10.46 -8.28 -2.11
N SER A 119 10.08 -9.19 -1.22
CA SER A 119 9.63 -8.84 0.14
C SER A 119 10.72 -8.06 0.89
N MET A 120 11.97 -8.48 0.77
CA MET A 120 13.12 -7.76 1.31
C MET A 120 13.34 -6.39 0.63
N ALA A 121 13.03 -6.27 -0.67
CA ALA A 121 13.13 -4.99 -1.39
C ALA A 121 12.07 -4.00 -0.90
N VAL A 122 10.82 -4.44 -0.73
CA VAL A 122 9.74 -3.62 -0.15
C VAL A 122 10.10 -3.17 1.27
N ALA A 123 10.59 -4.08 2.10
CA ALA A 123 11.03 -3.78 3.47
C ALA A 123 12.12 -2.70 3.51
N ARG A 124 13.13 -2.80 2.64
CA ARG A 124 14.20 -1.78 2.53
C ARG A 124 13.66 -0.44 2.06
N ALA A 125 12.75 -0.43 1.10
CA ALA A 125 12.15 0.80 0.58
C ALA A 125 11.33 1.51 1.67
N LEU A 126 10.44 0.79 2.37
CA LEU A 126 9.66 1.36 3.49
C LEU A 126 10.58 1.84 4.62
N ALA A 127 11.56 1.03 5.04
CA ALA A 127 12.50 1.45 6.08
C ALA A 127 13.30 2.71 5.67
N THR A 128 13.59 2.88 4.38
CA THR A 128 14.26 4.08 3.86
C THR A 128 13.36 5.32 4.04
N VAL A 129 12.08 5.19 3.75
CA VAL A 129 11.08 6.26 3.92
C VAL A 129 10.83 6.54 5.41
N HIS A 130 10.60 5.51 6.22
CA HIS A 130 10.32 5.65 7.66
C HIS A 130 11.50 6.23 8.46
N ARG A 131 12.72 6.14 7.91
CA ARG A 131 13.91 6.80 8.46
C ARG A 131 14.14 8.19 7.91
N PHE A 132 13.24 8.68 7.07
CA PHE A 132 13.33 10.05 6.59
C PHE A 132 13.16 11.01 7.78
N PRO A 133 14.08 11.98 7.99
CA PRO A 133 14.00 12.89 9.12
C PRO A 133 12.77 13.78 8.98
N ILE A 134 12.09 13.96 10.09
CA ILE A 134 10.98 14.93 10.18
C ILE A 134 11.60 16.32 10.21
N THR A 135 11.34 17.09 9.16
CA THR A 135 11.78 18.48 9.02
C THR A 135 10.56 19.41 9.11
N SER A 136 10.83 20.72 9.31
CA SER A 136 9.77 21.74 9.25
C SER A 136 8.97 21.71 7.94
N ASP A 137 9.56 21.26 6.86
CA ASP A 137 8.91 21.17 5.55
C ASP A 137 7.83 20.08 5.49
N LEU A 138 7.91 19.08 6.38
CA LEU A 138 6.88 18.05 6.54
C LEU A 138 5.72 18.51 7.44
N ALA A 139 5.93 19.49 8.30
CA ALA A 139 4.90 20.00 9.20
C ALA A 139 3.66 20.56 8.45
N PRO A 140 3.81 21.30 7.32
CA PRO A 140 2.67 21.77 6.53
C PRO A 140 1.88 20.65 5.85
N THR A 141 2.48 19.46 5.65
CA THR A 141 1.75 18.33 5.05
C THR A 141 0.70 17.75 6.00
N GLY A 142 0.75 18.17 7.26
CA GLY A 142 -0.20 17.77 8.31
C GLY A 142 0.00 16.32 8.76
N SER A 143 -0.62 16.00 9.90
CA SER A 143 -0.92 14.61 10.26
C SER A 143 -2.38 14.36 9.90
N PRO A 144 -2.68 13.51 8.92
CA PRO A 144 -4.07 13.21 8.55
C PRO A 144 -4.82 12.53 9.69
N GLY A 145 -4.12 12.25 10.80
CA GLY A 145 -4.67 11.51 11.94
C GLY A 145 -4.89 10.02 11.64
N PRO A 146 -5.55 9.30 12.54
CA PRO A 146 -5.81 7.88 12.33
C PRO A 146 -6.75 7.68 11.13
N PRO A 147 -6.51 6.65 10.30
CA PRO A 147 -7.34 6.30 9.16
C PRO A 147 -8.83 6.17 9.51
N TRP A 148 -9.69 6.53 8.57
CA TRP A 148 -11.15 6.53 8.73
C TRP A 148 -11.72 5.19 9.21
N ILE A 149 -11.05 4.09 8.89
CA ILE A 149 -11.49 2.74 9.22
C ILE A 149 -11.61 2.50 10.73
N PHE A 150 -10.83 3.20 11.57
CA PHE A 150 -10.94 3.12 13.02
C PHE A 150 -12.27 3.70 13.56
N ARG A 151 -12.94 4.54 12.77
CA ARG A 151 -14.24 5.14 13.09
C ARG A 151 -15.39 4.56 12.27
N LEU A 152 -15.17 3.45 11.56
CA LEU A 152 -16.16 2.85 10.66
C LEU A 152 -17.47 2.53 11.38
N HIS A 153 -17.42 2.08 12.62
CA HIS A 153 -18.59 1.78 13.44
C HIS A 153 -19.36 3.03 13.94
N ARG A 154 -18.83 4.24 13.66
CA ARG A 154 -19.47 5.54 13.95
C ARG A 154 -19.39 6.45 12.73
N PRO A 155 -19.99 6.07 11.60
CA PRO A 155 -19.90 6.85 10.38
C PRO A 155 -20.62 8.21 10.53
N GLY A 156 -19.99 9.26 10.05
CA GLY A 156 -20.62 10.59 9.99
C GLY A 156 -21.73 10.66 8.93
N LEU A 157 -22.64 11.64 9.05
CA LEU A 157 -23.79 11.81 8.15
C LEU A 157 -23.43 11.84 6.64
N ARG A 158 -22.28 12.43 6.28
CA ARG A 158 -21.83 12.46 4.89
C ARG A 158 -21.45 11.07 4.38
N GLN A 159 -20.84 10.25 5.23
CA GLN A 159 -20.45 8.86 4.89
C GLN A 159 -21.69 7.99 4.70
N TRP A 160 -22.72 8.14 5.56
CA TRP A 160 -23.96 7.38 5.45
C TRP A 160 -24.65 7.49 4.10
N ARG A 161 -24.64 8.67 3.47
CA ARG A 161 -25.34 8.93 2.20
C ARG A 161 -24.73 8.22 0.99
N GLY A 162 -23.46 7.78 1.08
CA GLY A 162 -22.75 7.12 -0.02
C GLY A 162 -22.55 5.60 0.19
N LEU A 163 -23.10 5.00 1.27
CA LEU A 163 -22.89 3.59 1.57
C LEU A 163 -23.83 2.70 0.74
N SER A 164 -23.27 1.60 0.21
CA SER A 164 -24.06 0.52 -0.39
C SER A 164 -24.80 -0.29 0.68
N GLY A 165 -25.80 -1.09 0.29
CA GLY A 165 -26.46 -2.04 1.21
C GLY A 165 -25.46 -2.99 1.86
N ALA A 166 -24.48 -3.48 1.14
CA ALA A 166 -23.40 -4.33 1.66
C ALA A 166 -22.52 -3.59 2.68
N SER A 167 -22.21 -2.29 2.44
CA SER A 167 -21.46 -1.46 3.39
C SER A 167 -22.22 -1.26 4.70
N LEU A 168 -23.53 -0.98 4.62
CA LEU A 168 -24.39 -0.85 5.80
C LEU A 168 -24.42 -2.14 6.61
N LYS A 169 -24.53 -3.29 5.94
CA LYS A 169 -24.52 -4.60 6.60
C LYS A 169 -23.19 -4.92 7.26
N ALA A 170 -22.06 -4.56 6.63
CA ALA A 170 -20.74 -4.70 7.24
C ALA A 170 -20.59 -3.85 8.51
N ILE A 171 -21.08 -2.59 8.48
CA ILE A 171 -21.09 -1.71 9.66
C ILE A 171 -21.98 -2.29 10.77
N GLU A 172 -23.17 -2.80 10.44
CA GLU A 172 -24.08 -3.43 11.38
C GLU A 172 -23.41 -4.64 12.09
N ILE A 173 -22.70 -5.49 11.34
CA ILE A 173 -21.98 -6.63 11.91
C ILE A 173 -20.89 -6.15 12.90
N ILE A 174 -20.16 -5.08 12.56
CA ILE A 174 -19.13 -4.53 13.44
C ILE A 174 -19.76 -3.91 14.70
N GLN A 175 -20.83 -3.13 14.54
CA GLN A 175 -21.57 -2.50 15.64
C GLN A 175 -22.22 -3.54 16.58
N GLY A 176 -22.61 -4.69 16.05
CA GLY A 176 -23.13 -5.81 16.83
C GLY A 176 -22.09 -6.45 17.78
N SER A 177 -20.80 -6.12 17.62
CA SER A 177 -19.72 -6.57 18.49
C SER A 177 -19.11 -5.42 19.28
N ALA A 178 -19.53 -5.25 20.54
CA ALA A 178 -18.96 -4.24 21.43
C ALA A 178 -17.43 -4.37 21.57
N GLU A 179 -16.91 -5.60 21.50
CA GLU A 179 -15.47 -5.86 21.56
C GLU A 179 -14.77 -5.36 20.30
N PHE A 180 -15.34 -5.59 19.10
CA PHE A 180 -14.76 -5.10 17.85
C PHE A 180 -14.66 -3.57 17.86
N CYS A 181 -15.77 -2.90 18.25
CA CYS A 181 -15.78 -1.44 18.37
C CYS A 181 -14.70 -0.94 19.32
N ARG A 182 -14.58 -1.56 20.51
CA ARG A 182 -13.57 -1.17 21.52
C ARG A 182 -12.14 -1.38 21.04
N LEU A 183 -11.86 -2.47 20.31
CA LEU A 183 -10.53 -2.74 19.76
C LEU A 183 -10.15 -1.71 18.68
N LEU A 184 -11.11 -1.31 17.82
CA LEU A 184 -10.88 -0.27 16.80
C LEU A 184 -10.65 1.10 17.46
N ASP A 185 -11.48 1.47 18.44
CA ASP A 185 -11.32 2.73 19.18
C ASP A 185 -9.96 2.81 19.87
N GLY A 186 -9.54 1.75 20.56
CA GLY A 186 -8.25 1.68 21.25
C GLY A 186 -7.10 1.90 20.30
N LEU A 187 -7.08 1.23 19.15
CA LEU A 187 -6.02 1.42 18.14
C LEU A 187 -6.03 2.84 17.56
N GLY A 188 -7.21 3.43 17.35
CA GLY A 188 -7.32 4.81 16.89
C GLY A 188 -6.81 5.82 17.93
N GLN A 189 -6.99 5.56 19.23
CA GLN A 189 -6.45 6.38 20.33
C GLN A 189 -4.94 6.22 20.51
N GLU A 190 -4.42 5.01 20.25
CA GLU A 190 -2.99 4.71 20.30
C GLU A 190 -2.22 5.18 19.05
N TRP A 191 -2.89 5.81 18.06
CA TRP A 191 -2.25 6.24 16.82
C TRP A 191 -1.06 7.15 17.07
N ARG A 192 0.07 6.86 16.40
CA ARG A 192 1.30 7.66 16.46
C ARG A 192 1.42 8.47 15.16
N SER A 193 1.95 9.69 15.26
CA SER A 193 2.21 10.57 14.12
C SER A 193 3.67 11.05 14.17
N ASP A 194 4.59 10.13 14.32
CA ASP A 194 6.01 10.33 14.57
C ASP A 194 6.92 9.89 13.42
N THR A 195 6.35 9.44 12.33
CA THR A 195 7.10 8.89 11.19
C THR A 195 6.46 9.35 9.88
N LEU A 196 7.26 9.68 8.87
CA LEU A 196 6.74 9.85 7.52
C LEU A 196 6.33 8.49 6.96
N ILE A 197 5.05 8.31 6.67
CA ILE A 197 4.50 7.07 6.11
C ILE A 197 3.81 7.33 4.78
N HIS A 198 3.63 6.27 4.00
CA HIS A 198 2.92 6.32 2.73
C HIS A 198 1.40 6.37 2.90
N PHE A 199 0.87 5.84 3.99
CA PHE A 199 -0.55 5.63 4.30
C PHE A 199 -1.25 4.58 3.44
N ASP A 200 -0.82 4.34 2.21
CA ASP A 200 -1.39 3.35 1.31
C ASP A 200 -0.29 2.45 0.69
N ALA A 201 0.59 1.90 1.54
CA ALA A 201 1.71 1.04 1.15
C ALA A 201 1.23 -0.35 0.71
N ARG A 202 0.32 -0.40 -0.28
CA ARG A 202 -0.19 -1.65 -0.88
C ARG A 202 0.70 -2.12 -2.03
N TRP A 203 0.57 -3.38 -2.38
CA TRP A 203 1.30 -3.96 -3.52
C TRP A 203 1.01 -3.25 -4.85
N ASP A 204 -0.20 -2.70 -5.02
CA ASP A 204 -0.58 -1.93 -6.19
C ASP A 204 0.28 -0.65 -6.37
N ASN A 205 0.83 -0.14 -5.24
CA ASN A 205 1.70 1.04 -5.20
C ASN A 205 3.20 0.68 -5.14
N CYS A 206 3.53 -0.61 -5.26
CA CYS A 206 4.91 -1.11 -5.34
C CYS A 206 5.21 -1.54 -6.77
N ILE A 207 5.90 -0.72 -7.55
CA ILE A 207 6.24 -1.02 -8.94
C ILE A 207 7.57 -1.75 -9.01
N VAL A 208 7.58 -2.87 -9.70
CA VAL A 208 8.78 -3.71 -9.91
C VAL A 208 9.10 -3.84 -11.39
N PRO A 209 10.37 -3.82 -11.77
CA PRO A 209 10.78 -4.14 -13.14
C PRO A 209 10.36 -5.55 -13.51
N ASP A 210 10.23 -5.82 -14.79
CA ASP A 210 10.03 -7.18 -15.29
C ASP A 210 11.12 -8.12 -14.76
N SER A 211 10.76 -9.37 -14.48
CA SER A 211 11.66 -10.39 -13.92
C SER A 211 12.90 -10.68 -14.77
N SER A 212 12.85 -10.36 -16.05
CA SER A 212 13.98 -10.43 -16.98
C SER A 212 14.99 -9.28 -16.84
N ALA A 213 14.65 -8.21 -16.09
CA ALA A 213 15.50 -7.05 -15.96
C ALA A 213 16.69 -7.32 -15.01
N PRO A 214 17.92 -6.82 -15.32
CA PRO A 214 19.10 -7.00 -14.47
C PRO A 214 18.94 -6.46 -13.04
N ARG A 215 18.03 -5.48 -12.84
CA ARG A 215 17.75 -4.84 -11.55
C ARG A 215 16.40 -5.20 -10.96
N TYR A 216 15.92 -6.40 -11.26
CA TYR A 216 14.61 -6.89 -10.82
C TYR A 216 14.30 -6.66 -9.33
N THR A 217 15.25 -6.93 -8.42
CA THR A 217 15.03 -6.76 -6.98
C THR A 217 15.47 -5.39 -6.42
N THR A 218 16.26 -4.63 -7.17
CA THR A 218 16.80 -3.33 -6.73
C THR A 218 16.10 -2.14 -7.40
N GLY A 219 15.30 -2.40 -8.43
CA GLY A 219 14.57 -1.38 -9.18
C GLY A 219 13.19 -1.06 -8.66
N LEU A 220 12.76 -1.63 -7.52
CA LEU A 220 11.45 -1.36 -6.92
C LEU A 220 11.27 0.15 -6.65
N ARG A 221 10.07 0.65 -6.98
CA ARG A 221 9.64 2.02 -6.68
C ARG A 221 8.30 2.00 -5.95
N ILE A 222 8.15 2.86 -4.95
CA ILE A 222 6.88 3.15 -4.30
C ILE A 222 6.30 4.39 -4.97
N VAL A 223 5.05 4.31 -5.41
CA VAL A 223 4.32 5.34 -6.16
C VAL A 223 3.05 5.74 -5.43
N ASP A 224 2.38 6.79 -5.89
CA ASP A 224 1.07 7.23 -5.38
C ASP A 224 1.13 7.79 -3.94
N TRP A 225 1.90 8.87 -3.78
CA TRP A 225 2.17 9.53 -2.49
C TRP A 225 1.09 10.53 -2.07
N GLU A 226 -0.10 10.47 -2.66
CA GLU A 226 -1.20 11.42 -2.44
C GLU A 226 -1.73 11.44 -1.00
N LEU A 227 -1.54 10.37 -0.23
CA LEU A 227 -1.96 10.24 1.16
C LEU A 227 -0.80 10.34 2.16
N ALA A 228 0.44 10.44 1.68
CA ALA A 228 1.62 10.41 2.54
C ALA A 228 1.63 11.57 3.55
N GLY A 229 2.15 11.30 4.75
CA GLY A 229 2.21 12.29 5.82
C GLY A 229 2.78 11.69 7.10
N LEU A 230 2.69 12.46 8.19
CA LEU A 230 3.11 11.96 9.50
C LEU A 230 2.07 10.96 10.05
N GLY A 231 2.53 9.78 10.39
CA GLY A 231 1.68 8.69 10.87
C GLY A 231 2.46 7.59 11.58
N ASP A 232 1.81 6.45 11.75
CA ASP A 232 2.35 5.28 12.43
C ASP A 232 2.99 4.32 11.42
N ALA A 233 4.30 4.09 11.55
CA ALA A 233 5.06 3.19 10.66
C ALA A 233 4.48 1.77 10.58
N CYS A 234 3.81 1.31 11.66
CA CYS A 234 3.18 0.00 11.68
C CYS A 234 1.93 -0.08 10.78
N TRP A 235 1.36 1.05 10.38
CA TRP A 235 0.28 1.08 9.39
C TRP A 235 0.75 0.62 8.02
N ASP A 236 1.89 1.13 7.54
CA ASP A 236 2.46 0.73 6.26
C ASP A 236 2.95 -0.71 6.27
N THR A 237 3.64 -1.14 7.34
CA THR A 237 4.08 -2.54 7.48
C THR A 237 2.88 -3.48 7.59
N GLY A 238 1.81 -3.06 8.28
CA GLY A 238 0.54 -3.78 8.36
C GLY A 238 -0.17 -3.89 7.01
N SER A 239 -0.10 -2.85 6.17
CA SER A 239 -0.65 -2.85 4.81
C SER A 239 0.01 -3.91 3.93
N VAL A 240 1.34 -3.99 3.95
CA VAL A 240 2.08 -5.02 3.20
C VAL A 240 1.72 -6.43 3.69
N MET A 241 1.63 -6.64 5.01
CA MET A 241 1.24 -7.94 5.57
C MET A 241 -0.20 -8.32 5.21
N ALA A 242 -1.11 -7.34 5.17
CA ALA A 242 -2.50 -7.57 4.79
C ALA A 242 -2.63 -8.01 3.33
N ASP A 243 -1.78 -7.53 2.42
CA ASP A 243 -1.78 -7.98 1.03
C ASP A 243 -1.40 -9.46 0.89
N TYR A 244 -0.41 -9.95 1.67
CA TYR A 244 -0.09 -11.38 1.71
C TYR A 244 -1.27 -12.21 2.20
N LEU A 245 -1.92 -11.78 3.29
CA LEU A 245 -3.08 -12.49 3.83
C LEU A 245 -4.29 -12.40 2.90
N SER A 246 -4.47 -11.29 2.17
CA SER A 246 -5.51 -11.15 1.14
C SER A 246 -5.30 -12.13 -0.02
N LEU A 247 -4.04 -12.30 -0.47
CA LEU A 247 -3.69 -13.29 -1.49
C LEU A 247 -4.00 -14.72 -1.01
N TRP A 248 -3.61 -15.04 0.23
CA TRP A 248 -3.93 -16.33 0.84
C TRP A 248 -5.44 -16.58 0.89
N ARG A 249 -6.21 -15.61 1.40
CA ARG A 249 -7.66 -15.74 1.50
C ARG A 249 -8.34 -15.94 0.14
N ALA A 250 -7.91 -15.21 -0.88
CA ALA A 250 -8.43 -15.37 -2.23
C ALA A 250 -8.23 -16.81 -2.74
N SER A 251 -7.13 -17.47 -2.38
CA SER A 251 -6.87 -18.86 -2.76
C SER A 251 -7.76 -19.87 -2.02
N VAL A 252 -8.15 -19.57 -0.77
CA VAL A 252 -9.04 -20.43 0.03
C VAL A 252 -10.48 -20.35 -0.46
N LEU A 253 -10.94 -19.17 -0.88
CA LEU A 253 -12.32 -18.95 -1.34
C LEU A 253 -12.60 -19.53 -2.73
N LEU A 254 -11.59 -19.88 -3.49
CA LEU A 254 -11.73 -20.49 -4.84
C LEU A 254 -11.95 -22.01 -4.79
N VAL A 255 -11.90 -22.63 -3.61
CA VAL A 255 -12.14 -24.07 -3.43
C VAL A 255 -13.62 -24.31 -3.14
N ASP A 256 -14.26 -25.12 -3.98
CA ASP A 256 -15.68 -25.44 -3.95
C ASP A 256 -16.13 -26.08 -2.62
N ASP A 257 -17.34 -25.79 -2.15
CA ASP A 257 -17.92 -26.23 -0.86
C ASP A 257 -17.93 -27.76 -0.64
N GLN A 258 -17.73 -28.55 -1.68
CA GLN A 258 -17.78 -30.02 -1.60
C GLN A 258 -16.49 -30.68 -1.09
N ALA A 259 -15.43 -29.93 -0.83
CA ALA A 259 -14.13 -30.45 -0.39
C ALA A 259 -13.56 -29.70 0.84
N ALA A 260 -14.40 -29.42 1.85
CA ALA A 260 -14.01 -28.59 2.99
C ALA A 260 -12.71 -29.05 3.71
N GLU A 261 -12.46 -30.35 3.86
CA GLU A 261 -11.22 -30.86 4.47
C GLU A 261 -10.00 -30.67 3.54
N GLN A 262 -10.17 -30.88 2.24
CA GLN A 262 -9.10 -30.63 1.25
C GLN A 262 -8.83 -29.14 1.12
N ALA A 263 -9.89 -28.29 1.14
CA ALA A 263 -9.79 -26.85 1.14
C ALA A 263 -8.99 -26.30 2.33
N THR A 264 -9.20 -26.88 3.52
CA THR A 264 -8.45 -26.51 4.73
C THR A 264 -6.96 -26.87 4.58
N GLY A 265 -6.67 -28.08 4.07
CA GLY A 265 -5.30 -28.51 3.82
C GLY A 265 -4.57 -27.70 2.76
N ASP A 266 -5.26 -27.32 1.67
CA ASP A 266 -4.71 -26.48 0.60
C ASP A 266 -4.50 -25.04 1.08
N GLY A 267 -5.40 -24.51 1.88
CA GLY A 267 -5.26 -23.20 2.50
C GLY A 267 -4.03 -23.12 3.41
N LEU A 268 -3.80 -24.13 4.25
CA LEU A 268 -2.60 -24.19 5.10
C LEU A 268 -1.32 -24.28 4.27
N ARG A 269 -1.27 -25.14 3.25
CA ARG A 269 -0.12 -25.24 2.34
C ARG A 269 0.17 -23.91 1.62
N GLN A 270 -0.86 -23.19 1.21
CA GLN A 270 -0.69 -21.88 0.58
C GLN A 270 -0.15 -20.85 1.57
N LEU A 271 -0.63 -20.86 2.81
CA LEU A 271 -0.12 -19.98 3.87
C LEU A 271 1.37 -20.27 4.14
N GLU A 272 1.75 -21.52 4.28
CA GLU A 272 3.14 -21.94 4.47
C GLU A 272 4.08 -21.48 3.34
N ARG A 273 3.56 -21.40 2.10
CA ARG A 273 4.33 -20.89 0.94
C ARG A 273 4.62 -19.39 0.99
N ILE A 274 3.72 -18.59 1.58
CA ILE A 274 3.89 -17.13 1.64
C ILE A 274 4.56 -16.66 2.93
N GLN A 275 4.51 -17.43 4.01
CA GLN A 275 5.14 -17.09 5.30
C GLN A 275 6.65 -16.77 5.21
N PRO A 276 7.46 -17.47 4.40
CA PRO A 276 8.87 -17.08 4.22
C PRO A 276 9.06 -15.66 3.72
N ALA A 277 8.17 -15.17 2.85
CA ALA A 277 8.18 -13.81 2.33
C ALA A 277 7.83 -12.78 3.42
N MET A 278 6.80 -13.06 4.23
CA MET A 278 6.40 -12.22 5.37
C MET A 278 7.51 -12.14 6.43
N ARG A 279 8.13 -13.28 6.79
CA ARG A 279 9.29 -13.31 7.69
C ARG A 279 10.46 -12.49 7.17
N ALA A 280 10.78 -12.64 5.89
CA ALA A 280 11.88 -11.92 5.26
C ALA A 280 11.62 -10.41 5.21
N PHE A 281 10.38 -10.01 4.93
CA PHE A 281 9.96 -8.62 5.00
C PHE A 281 10.21 -8.05 6.40
N TRP A 282 9.64 -8.68 7.44
CA TRP A 282 9.76 -8.19 8.81
C TRP A 282 11.20 -8.12 9.29
N ASN A 283 11.96 -9.21 9.14
CA ASN A 283 13.35 -9.26 9.59
C ASN A 283 14.23 -8.22 8.88
N THR A 284 13.98 -8.00 7.59
CA THR A 284 14.71 -6.98 6.82
C THR A 284 14.33 -5.58 7.27
N TYR A 285 13.04 -5.31 7.51
CA TYR A 285 12.54 -4.03 7.99
C TYR A 285 13.17 -3.66 9.34
N VAL A 286 13.06 -4.54 10.34
CA VAL A 286 13.64 -4.35 11.68
C VAL A 286 15.16 -4.10 11.61
N LYS A 287 15.86 -4.89 10.81
CA LYS A 287 17.31 -4.71 10.59
C LYS A 287 17.63 -3.34 9.98
N CYS A 288 16.88 -2.91 8.98
CA CYS A 288 17.08 -1.60 8.33
C CYS A 288 16.73 -0.44 9.26
N MET A 289 15.70 -0.58 10.09
CA MET A 289 15.32 0.40 11.10
C MET A 289 16.29 0.43 12.29
N ARG A 290 17.08 -0.61 12.49
CA ARG A 290 17.99 -0.80 13.63
C ARG A 290 17.25 -0.83 14.97
N HIS A 291 16.06 -1.43 14.98
CA HIS A 291 15.29 -1.59 16.22
C HIS A 291 15.90 -2.66 17.10
N GLU A 292 15.97 -2.36 18.39
CA GLU A 292 16.33 -3.32 19.43
C GLU A 292 15.25 -4.41 19.54
N PRO A 293 15.61 -5.64 19.95
CA PRO A 293 14.69 -6.79 19.97
C PRO A 293 13.39 -6.55 20.73
N ALA A 294 13.43 -5.86 21.87
CA ALA A 294 12.24 -5.56 22.68
C ALA A 294 11.27 -4.65 21.91
N LEU A 295 11.78 -3.56 21.34
CA LEU A 295 10.99 -2.65 20.51
C LEU A 295 10.47 -3.36 19.25
N ALA A 296 11.28 -4.18 18.59
CA ALA A 296 10.88 -4.93 17.42
C ALA A 296 9.68 -5.86 17.72
N ASN A 297 9.65 -6.50 18.89
CA ASN A 297 8.54 -7.35 19.32
C ASN A 297 7.26 -6.53 19.60
N GLU A 298 7.39 -5.37 20.26
CA GLU A 298 6.26 -4.45 20.47
C GLU A 298 5.66 -4.01 19.13
N LEU A 299 6.52 -3.55 18.20
CA LEU A 299 6.10 -3.09 16.88
C LEU A 299 5.51 -4.23 16.03
N LEU A 300 5.95 -5.48 16.23
CA LEU A 300 5.39 -6.65 15.56
C LEU A 300 3.94 -6.90 15.98
N VAL A 301 3.66 -6.82 17.28
CA VAL A 301 2.29 -6.92 17.81
C VAL A 301 1.41 -5.80 17.24
N ARG A 302 1.92 -4.58 17.21
CA ARG A 302 1.23 -3.42 16.64
C ARG A 302 1.00 -3.59 15.13
N THR A 303 2.01 -4.05 14.38
CA THR A 303 1.88 -4.38 12.95
C THR A 303 0.81 -5.45 12.72
N ALA A 304 0.76 -6.51 13.52
CA ALA A 304 -0.28 -7.54 13.40
C ALA A 304 -1.70 -6.99 13.63
N ARG A 305 -1.89 -6.09 14.59
CA ARG A 305 -3.16 -5.40 14.81
C ARG A 305 -3.54 -4.52 13.61
N PHE A 306 -2.60 -3.74 13.07
CA PHE A 306 -2.87 -2.93 11.87
C PHE A 306 -3.07 -3.78 10.62
N THR A 307 -2.41 -4.94 10.52
CA THR A 307 -2.71 -5.93 9.46
C THR A 307 -4.19 -6.33 9.50
N ALA A 308 -4.73 -6.60 10.68
CA ALA A 308 -6.14 -6.93 10.85
C ALA A 308 -7.06 -5.78 10.39
N VAL A 309 -6.73 -4.53 10.77
CA VAL A 309 -7.52 -3.35 10.36
C VAL A 309 -7.40 -3.08 8.85
N ARG A 310 -6.26 -3.34 8.24
CA ARG A 310 -6.09 -3.23 6.78
C ARG A 310 -6.89 -4.30 6.03
N LEU A 311 -6.99 -5.52 6.55
CA LEU A 311 -7.89 -6.55 6.02
C LEU A 311 -9.35 -6.13 6.14
N LEU A 312 -9.74 -5.56 7.29
CA LEU A 312 -11.06 -4.97 7.48
C LEU A 312 -11.34 -3.89 6.44
N GLN A 313 -10.40 -2.96 6.22
CA GLN A 313 -10.55 -1.89 5.25
C GLN A 313 -10.74 -2.44 3.84
N THR A 314 -9.93 -3.40 3.41
CA THR A 314 -10.06 -4.05 2.10
C THR A 314 -11.42 -4.72 1.93
N ALA A 315 -11.94 -5.38 2.99
CA ALA A 315 -13.26 -6.00 2.96
C ALA A 315 -14.38 -4.95 2.82
N VAL A 316 -14.26 -3.82 3.53
CA VAL A 316 -15.23 -2.72 3.43
C VAL A 316 -15.14 -2.00 2.08
N GLU A 317 -13.95 -1.77 1.53
CA GLU A 317 -13.78 -1.23 0.18
C GLU A 317 -14.45 -2.12 -0.88
N ALA A 318 -14.37 -3.45 -0.72
CA ALA A 318 -15.05 -4.41 -1.61
C ALA A 318 -16.58 -4.32 -1.53
N THR A 319 -17.15 -3.87 -0.41
CA THR A 319 -18.61 -3.68 -0.30
C THR A 319 -19.14 -2.53 -1.15
N GLN A 320 -18.29 -1.57 -1.54
CA GLN A 320 -18.70 -0.41 -2.34
C GLN A 320 -19.09 -0.79 -3.77
N ILE A 321 -18.55 -1.88 -4.28
CA ILE A 321 -18.81 -2.40 -5.63
C ILE A 321 -19.75 -3.61 -5.63
N SER A 322 -20.20 -4.06 -4.47
CA SER A 322 -21.10 -5.20 -4.30
C SER A 322 -22.46 -4.74 -3.76
N PRO A 323 -23.59 -5.16 -4.37
CA PRO A 323 -24.91 -4.84 -3.84
C PRO A 323 -25.21 -5.57 -2.53
N GLU A 324 -24.63 -6.76 -2.33
CA GLU A 324 -24.86 -7.63 -1.18
C GLU A 324 -23.54 -8.03 -0.51
N ILE A 325 -23.63 -8.31 0.79
CA ILE A 325 -22.49 -8.82 1.54
C ILE A 325 -22.24 -10.29 1.21
N THR A 326 -21.02 -10.61 0.80
CA THR A 326 -20.62 -11.97 0.45
C THR A 326 -20.05 -12.73 1.66
N SER A 327 -20.05 -14.07 1.61
CA SER A 327 -19.40 -14.91 2.62
C SER A 327 -17.91 -14.58 2.75
N GLY A 328 -17.25 -14.22 1.66
CA GLY A 328 -15.85 -13.77 1.64
C GLY A 328 -15.64 -12.48 2.43
N ILE A 329 -16.56 -11.50 2.32
CA ILE A 329 -16.51 -10.26 3.12
C ILE A 329 -16.70 -10.60 4.59
N VAL A 330 -17.77 -11.35 4.94
CA VAL A 330 -18.05 -11.76 6.34
C VAL A 330 -16.84 -12.48 6.95
N GLY A 331 -16.27 -13.45 6.24
CA GLY A 331 -15.07 -14.14 6.70
C GLY A 331 -13.85 -13.23 6.88
N SER A 332 -13.75 -12.12 6.11
CA SER A 332 -12.69 -11.10 6.34
C SER A 332 -12.93 -10.30 7.61
N LEU A 333 -14.19 -9.96 7.92
CA LEU A 333 -14.55 -9.29 9.17
C LEU A 333 -14.24 -10.20 10.38
N GLN A 334 -14.60 -11.48 10.30
CA GLN A 334 -14.32 -12.47 11.35
C GLN A 334 -12.81 -12.66 11.57
N LEU A 335 -12.03 -12.80 10.46
CA LEU A 335 -10.58 -12.93 10.55
C LEU A 335 -9.96 -11.69 11.18
N SER A 336 -10.40 -10.48 10.77
CA SER A 336 -9.94 -9.22 11.34
C SER A 336 -10.18 -9.16 12.85
N LEU A 337 -11.38 -9.49 13.31
CA LEU A 337 -11.70 -9.53 14.73
C LEU A 337 -10.82 -10.53 15.49
N SER A 338 -10.69 -11.75 14.98
CA SER A 338 -9.85 -12.81 15.60
C SER A 338 -8.38 -12.38 15.71
N MET A 339 -7.86 -11.72 14.69
CA MET A 339 -6.48 -11.20 14.70
C MET A 339 -6.29 -10.06 15.70
N LEU A 340 -7.29 -9.20 15.86
CA LEU A 340 -7.28 -8.11 16.86
C LEU A 340 -7.33 -8.65 18.29
N GLN A 341 -8.13 -9.69 18.53
CA GLN A 341 -8.25 -10.36 19.82
C GLN A 341 -6.98 -11.13 20.21
N ARG A 342 -6.30 -11.74 19.22
CA ARG A 342 -5.19 -12.67 19.44
C ARG A 342 -3.96 -12.32 18.56
N PRO A 343 -3.39 -11.12 18.75
CA PRO A 343 -2.29 -10.66 17.88
C PRO A 343 -1.03 -11.54 17.99
N VAL A 344 -0.74 -12.13 19.14
CA VAL A 344 0.42 -13.02 19.32
C VAL A 344 0.23 -14.32 18.56
N GLU A 345 -0.95 -14.92 18.61
CA GLU A 345 -1.29 -16.12 17.83
C GLU A 345 -1.27 -15.81 16.32
N THR A 346 -1.77 -14.63 15.93
CA THR A 346 -1.68 -14.12 14.55
C THR A 346 -0.24 -14.07 14.05
N ILE A 347 0.67 -13.55 14.85
CA ILE A 347 2.10 -13.46 14.52
C ILE A 347 2.68 -14.87 14.29
N ALA A 348 2.39 -15.80 15.21
CA ALA A 348 2.94 -17.14 15.15
C ALA A 348 2.35 -17.98 14.00
N HIS A 349 1.04 -17.98 13.85
CA HIS A 349 0.33 -18.91 12.97
C HIS A 349 0.01 -18.35 11.60
N LEU A 350 -0.37 -17.06 11.49
CA LEU A 350 -0.68 -16.45 10.21
C LEU A 350 0.54 -15.81 9.56
N LEU A 351 1.29 -14.97 10.29
CA LEU A 351 2.48 -14.34 9.73
C LEU A 351 3.69 -15.28 9.71
N GLY A 352 3.67 -16.32 10.53
CA GLY A 352 4.77 -17.29 10.65
C GLY A 352 6.06 -16.66 11.19
N ILE A 353 5.97 -15.58 11.95
CA ILE A 353 7.09 -14.83 12.50
C ILE A 353 7.30 -15.26 13.95
N ARG A 354 8.55 -15.51 14.33
CA ARG A 354 8.92 -15.77 15.72
C ARG A 354 9.44 -14.48 16.34
N PRO A 355 8.95 -14.07 17.52
CA PRO A 355 9.53 -12.94 18.25
C PRO A 355 11.03 -13.16 18.47
N THR A 356 11.79 -12.10 18.40
CA THR A 356 13.22 -12.15 18.63
C THR A 356 13.47 -12.37 20.14
N VAL A 357 14.16 -13.45 20.50
CA VAL A 357 14.56 -13.69 21.89
C VAL A 357 15.68 -12.71 22.21
N SER A 358 15.51 -11.89 23.24
CA SER A 358 16.59 -11.08 23.78
C SER A 358 17.66 -12.01 24.32
N SER A 359 18.80 -12.10 23.65
CA SER A 359 19.97 -12.77 24.28
C SER A 359 20.32 -11.95 25.52
N ARG A 360 20.15 -12.57 26.69
CA ARG A 360 20.62 -12.05 27.98
C ARG A 360 22.14 -11.98 28.00
#